data_02a06b1d51a43c1dc3369c5d51b20aa8
#
_entry.id   02a06b1d51a43c1dc3369c5d51b20aa8
#
_cell.length_a   1.000
_cell.length_b   1.000
_cell.length_c   1.000
_cell.angle_alpha   90.00
_cell.angle_beta   90.00
_cell.angle_gamma   90.00
#
_symmetry.space_group_name_H-M   'P 1'
#
loop_
_entity.id
_entity.type
_entity.pdbx_description
1 polymer ?
#
loop_
_entity_poly.entity_id
_entity_poly.type
_entity_poly.pdbx_seq_one_letter_code
_entity_poly.pdbx_strand_id
1 'polypeptide(L)'
;KGYRRTQKGEAEMDESVKINKIAFIGGDMRQVRAINRISESGREVAVFGFNRDVIHKMDNSVVKAENIAAIPSDIRVFVLPLPYSMDGENIKAPFFDGTITISELLRATPPESVLLAGRADARLEALAEVYGIRLIDYFKREELMVLNAVPTAEGAIQLALEETPHTLCGSECLVTGYGRIGKILAHKLVLLGANVTVSARKPSDLAYVKAFGYNALNTENLRTVKRFDIVFNTIPKLIFDRELLMNTDTNTLIIDLASLPGGVDFDTAEKLGIYAVRALSLPGKCAPKTAGEIIKTTVFDIIKEVYR
;
A
#
# COMPACT_ATOMS: atom_id res chain seq x y z
N LYS A 1 -19.54 -11.79 30.56
CA LYS A 1 -18.57 -12.90 30.37
C LYS A 1 -17.76 -12.56 29.15
N GLY A 2 -16.49 -12.12 29.37
CA GLY A 2 -15.62 -11.58 28.34
C GLY A 2 -15.13 -12.66 27.37
N TYR A 3 -15.21 -12.36 26.09
CA TYR A 3 -14.51 -13.08 25.03
C TYR A 3 -13.04 -12.64 25.06
N ARG A 4 -12.19 -13.35 25.77
CA ARG A 4 -10.75 -13.35 25.51
C ARG A 4 -10.52 -14.22 24.29
N ARG A 5 -10.38 -13.62 23.10
CA ARG A 5 -9.74 -14.26 21.96
C ARG A 5 -8.25 -14.38 22.30
N THR A 6 -7.81 -15.55 22.67
CA THR A 6 -6.42 -15.95 22.68
C THR A 6 -5.87 -15.85 21.26
N GLN A 7 -4.99 -14.83 21.03
CA GLN A 7 -4.07 -14.85 19.90
C GLN A 7 -3.03 -15.95 20.18
N LYS A 8 -3.34 -17.17 19.84
CA LYS A 8 -2.40 -18.27 19.60
C LYS A 8 -2.61 -18.70 18.16
N GLY A 9 -1.95 -18.01 17.27
CA GLY A 9 -1.61 -18.40 15.92
C GLY A 9 -0.13 -18.13 15.76
N GLU A 10 0.70 -18.77 16.59
CA GLU A 10 2.09 -19.00 16.28
C GLU A 10 2.06 -19.90 15.03
N ALA A 11 2.40 -19.30 13.89
CA ALA A 11 2.66 -20.07 12.68
C ALA A 11 3.83 -21.01 13.02
N GLU A 12 3.54 -22.29 13.16
CA GLU A 12 4.55 -23.35 13.21
C GLU A 12 5.52 -23.10 12.06
N MET A 13 6.80 -22.98 12.40
CA MET A 13 7.86 -22.87 11.41
C MET A 13 7.81 -24.14 10.54
N ASP A 14 7.43 -23.94 9.28
CA ASP A 14 7.55 -24.98 8.28
C ASP A 14 9.06 -25.19 8.01
N GLU A 15 9.65 -26.22 8.61
CA GLU A 15 11.07 -26.56 8.49
C GLU A 15 11.49 -26.93 7.05
N SER A 16 10.53 -27.00 6.11
CA SER A 16 10.79 -27.40 4.72
C SER A 16 11.46 -26.30 3.87
N VAL A 17 11.48 -25.04 4.30
CA VAL A 17 12.07 -23.93 3.52
C VAL A 17 13.48 -23.65 3.99
N LYS A 18 14.48 -24.08 3.21
CA LYS A 18 15.93 -23.94 3.48
C LYS A 18 16.44 -22.48 3.47
N ILE A 19 15.65 -21.51 3.03
CA ILE A 19 16.07 -20.09 2.97
C ILE A 19 15.86 -19.44 4.33
N ASN A 20 16.98 -19.19 5.02
CA ASN A 20 16.99 -18.60 6.34
C ASN A 20 17.53 -17.15 6.36
N LYS A 21 18.05 -16.66 5.23
CA LYS A 21 18.73 -15.36 5.11
C LYS A 21 18.05 -14.46 4.08
N ILE A 22 17.74 -13.23 4.47
CA ILE A 22 17.02 -12.26 3.63
C ILE A 22 17.68 -10.89 3.77
N ALA A 23 17.90 -10.17 2.67
CA ALA A 23 18.35 -8.79 2.69
C ALA A 23 17.21 -7.81 2.37
N PHE A 24 17.12 -6.74 3.14
CA PHE A 24 16.22 -5.60 2.85
C PHE A 24 17.06 -4.38 2.44
N ILE A 25 16.70 -3.79 1.31
CA ILE A 25 17.41 -2.64 0.75
C ILE A 25 16.48 -1.43 0.73
N GLY A 26 16.76 -0.43 1.55
CA GLY A 26 15.92 0.75 1.70
C GLY A 26 14.52 0.45 2.24
N GLY A 27 13.65 1.45 2.17
CA GLY A 27 12.26 1.34 2.59
C GLY A 27 11.87 2.29 3.70
N ASP A 28 10.58 2.31 3.98
CA ASP A 28 9.98 3.13 5.04
C ASP A 28 9.64 2.29 6.30
N MET A 29 8.86 2.84 7.22
CA MET A 29 8.50 2.16 8.48
C MET A 29 7.80 0.82 8.29
N ARG A 30 7.20 0.55 7.12
CA ARG A 30 6.60 -0.76 6.81
C ARG A 30 7.67 -1.83 6.69
N GLN A 31 8.78 -1.52 5.97
CA GLN A 31 9.93 -2.42 5.87
C GLN A 31 10.60 -2.63 7.22
N VAL A 32 10.80 -1.58 8.01
CA VAL A 32 11.34 -1.70 9.38
C VAL A 32 10.52 -2.67 10.23
N ARG A 33 9.20 -2.59 10.14
CA ARG A 33 8.30 -3.52 10.85
C ARG A 33 8.37 -4.94 10.30
N ALA A 34 8.42 -5.10 8.98
CA ALA A 34 8.61 -6.42 8.36
C ALA A 34 9.94 -7.05 8.76
N ILE A 35 11.04 -6.29 8.74
CA ILE A 35 12.38 -6.70 9.16
C ILE A 35 12.36 -7.26 10.59
N ASN A 36 11.82 -6.49 11.55
CA ASN A 36 11.74 -6.91 12.94
C ASN A 36 10.96 -8.22 13.10
N ARG A 37 9.80 -8.32 12.44
CA ARG A 37 8.96 -9.52 12.53
C ARG A 37 9.56 -10.75 11.87
N ILE A 38 10.39 -10.56 10.84
CA ILE A 38 11.14 -11.63 10.20
C ILE A 38 12.28 -12.08 11.11
N SER A 39 13.03 -11.15 11.69
CA SER A 39 14.09 -11.42 12.64
C SER A 39 13.58 -12.13 13.90
N GLU A 40 12.48 -11.65 14.50
CA GLU A 40 11.79 -12.29 15.62
C GLU A 40 11.35 -13.75 15.33
N SER A 41 11.15 -14.11 14.05
CA SER A 41 10.84 -15.49 13.65
C SER A 41 12.08 -16.39 13.52
N GLY A 42 13.26 -15.91 13.92
CA GLY A 42 14.51 -16.68 13.93
C GLY A 42 15.26 -16.70 12.59
N ARG A 43 14.87 -15.86 11.61
CA ARG A 43 15.61 -15.72 10.35
C ARG A 43 16.69 -14.65 10.43
N GLU A 44 17.79 -14.87 9.75
CA GLU A 44 18.87 -13.91 9.61
C GLU A 44 18.45 -12.81 8.61
N VAL A 45 18.46 -11.57 9.07
CA VAL A 45 18.09 -10.43 8.23
C VAL A 45 19.29 -9.48 8.11
N ALA A 46 19.69 -9.15 6.88
CA ALA A 46 20.62 -8.07 6.60
C ALA A 46 19.88 -6.85 6.05
N VAL A 47 20.35 -5.66 6.39
CA VAL A 47 19.73 -4.41 5.91
C VAL A 47 20.78 -3.43 5.41
N PHE A 48 20.42 -2.69 4.35
CA PHE A 48 21.18 -1.55 3.86
C PHE A 48 20.24 -0.41 3.46
N GLY A 49 20.68 0.83 3.57
CA GLY A 49 19.88 2.01 3.20
C GLY A 49 18.98 2.53 4.33
N PHE A 50 19.45 2.42 5.58
CA PHE A 50 18.80 2.96 6.76
C PHE A 50 19.83 3.73 7.62
N ASN A 51 19.45 4.91 8.12
CA ASN A 51 20.29 5.71 9.02
C ASN A 51 20.25 5.20 10.47
N ARG A 52 21.11 5.78 11.31
CA ARG A 52 21.24 5.36 12.71
C ARG A 52 19.95 5.46 13.51
N ASP A 53 19.15 6.52 13.29
CA ASP A 53 17.91 6.77 14.05
C ASP A 53 16.83 5.71 13.80
N VAL A 54 16.84 5.11 12.61
CA VAL A 54 15.90 4.03 12.26
C VAL A 54 16.46 2.66 12.62
N ILE A 55 17.77 2.49 12.49
CA ILE A 55 18.47 1.27 12.87
C ILE A 55 18.22 0.92 14.35
N HIS A 56 18.17 1.91 15.24
CA HIS A 56 17.86 1.69 16.67
C HIS A 56 16.44 1.14 16.91
N LYS A 57 15.56 1.22 15.94
CA LYS A 57 14.21 0.65 15.99
C LYS A 57 14.13 -0.78 15.46
N MET A 58 15.25 -1.32 14.97
CA MET A 58 15.37 -2.68 14.49
C MET A 58 15.86 -3.62 15.59
N ASP A 59 15.52 -4.89 15.44
CA ASP A 59 16.01 -5.95 16.32
C ASP A 59 17.54 -6.01 16.31
N ASN A 60 18.15 -6.33 17.46
CA ASN A 60 19.61 -6.35 17.61
C ASN A 60 20.30 -7.44 16.79
N SER A 61 19.59 -8.49 16.42
CA SER A 61 20.10 -9.59 15.58
C SER A 61 20.19 -9.24 14.10
N VAL A 62 19.60 -8.10 13.68
CA VAL A 62 19.65 -7.65 12.29
C VAL A 62 21.06 -7.18 11.92
N VAL A 63 21.63 -7.77 10.87
CA VAL A 63 22.95 -7.40 10.32
C VAL A 63 22.85 -6.09 9.55
N LYS A 64 23.61 -5.09 9.95
CA LYS A 64 23.60 -3.73 9.37
C LYS A 64 24.77 -3.60 8.42
N ALA A 65 24.53 -3.64 7.12
CA ALA A 65 25.55 -3.46 6.10
C ALA A 65 25.87 -1.96 5.92
N GLU A 66 27.16 -1.61 5.87
CA GLU A 66 27.62 -0.23 5.60
C GLU A 66 27.48 0.16 4.12
N ASN A 67 27.51 -0.81 3.24
CA ASN A 67 27.31 -0.67 1.81
C ASN A 67 26.75 -1.97 1.21
N ILE A 68 26.33 -1.94 -0.04
CA ILE A 68 25.74 -3.12 -0.71
C ILE A 68 26.71 -4.31 -0.74
N ALA A 69 28.01 -4.08 -0.93
CA ALA A 69 29.02 -5.14 -1.00
C ALA A 69 29.29 -5.81 0.36
N ALA A 70 28.90 -5.16 1.48
CA ALA A 70 29.00 -5.70 2.83
C ALA A 70 27.80 -6.60 3.21
N ILE A 71 26.81 -6.77 2.33
CA ILE A 71 25.73 -7.72 2.53
C ILE A 71 26.33 -9.15 2.41
N PRO A 72 26.00 -10.08 3.34
CA PRO A 72 26.53 -11.43 3.32
C PRO A 72 26.33 -12.10 1.96
N SER A 73 27.41 -12.63 1.39
CA SER A 73 27.45 -13.17 0.00
C SER A 73 26.63 -14.46 -0.19
N ASP A 74 26.18 -15.08 0.89
CA ASP A 74 25.33 -16.27 0.88
C ASP A 74 23.82 -15.95 0.87
N ILE A 75 23.45 -14.67 0.95
CA ILE A 75 22.05 -14.23 0.79
C ILE A 75 21.63 -14.39 -0.70
N ARG A 76 20.43 -14.93 -0.88
CA ARG A 76 19.80 -15.13 -2.21
C ARG A 76 18.43 -14.49 -2.35
N VAL A 77 17.88 -13.92 -1.29
CA VAL A 77 16.59 -13.22 -1.31
C VAL A 77 16.79 -11.77 -0.91
N PHE A 78 16.44 -10.87 -1.82
CA PHE A 78 16.54 -9.42 -1.65
C PHE A 78 15.14 -8.81 -1.72
N VAL A 79 14.79 -7.95 -0.77
CA VAL A 79 13.48 -7.31 -0.68
C VAL A 79 13.63 -5.81 -0.81
N LEU A 80 12.97 -5.23 -1.80
CA LEU A 80 12.88 -3.80 -2.05
C LEU A 80 11.59 -3.20 -1.50
N PRO A 81 11.51 -1.87 -1.37
CA PRO A 81 10.31 -1.17 -0.87
C PRO A 81 9.08 -1.30 -1.78
N LEU A 82 7.96 -0.74 -1.28
CA LEU A 82 6.72 -0.53 -2.02
C LEU A 82 6.33 0.97 -1.99
N PRO A 83 6.40 1.69 -3.13
CA PRO A 83 7.04 1.27 -4.38
C PRO A 83 8.55 1.12 -4.22
N TYR A 84 9.18 0.32 -5.10
CA TYR A 84 10.62 0.08 -5.04
C TYR A 84 11.43 1.35 -5.36
N SER A 85 10.87 2.19 -6.22
CA SER A 85 11.45 3.46 -6.68
C SER A 85 10.36 4.51 -6.90
N MET A 86 10.75 5.78 -6.94
CA MET A 86 9.88 6.90 -7.32
C MET A 86 10.24 7.48 -8.70
N ASP A 87 11.46 7.28 -9.17
CA ASP A 87 12.03 7.81 -10.41
C ASP A 87 12.43 6.71 -11.42
N GLY A 88 12.36 5.44 -11.01
CA GLY A 88 12.78 4.29 -11.81
C GLY A 88 14.30 4.07 -11.86
N GLU A 89 15.10 4.86 -11.14
CA GLU A 89 16.57 4.79 -11.10
C GLU A 89 17.11 4.49 -9.72
N ASN A 90 16.51 5.09 -8.71
CA ASN A 90 16.95 5.02 -7.33
C ASN A 90 15.96 4.23 -6.48
N ILE A 91 16.49 3.40 -5.57
CA ILE A 91 15.68 2.67 -4.61
C ILE A 91 15.11 3.67 -3.59
N LYS A 92 13.84 3.56 -3.29
CA LYS A 92 13.17 4.38 -2.28
C LYS A 92 13.73 4.10 -0.88
N ALA A 93 14.58 4.99 -0.39
CA ALA A 93 15.23 4.86 0.92
C ALA A 93 15.10 6.17 1.72
N PRO A 94 13.89 6.54 2.21
CA PRO A 94 13.65 7.82 2.89
C PRO A 94 14.40 7.98 4.21
N PHE A 95 15.02 6.92 4.72
CA PHE A 95 15.82 6.90 5.93
C PHE A 95 17.32 6.75 5.65
N PHE A 96 17.75 7.02 4.45
CA PHE A 96 19.15 6.96 4.07
C PHE A 96 19.63 8.31 3.56
N ASP A 97 20.75 8.77 4.06
CA ASP A 97 21.32 10.10 3.71
C ASP A 97 22.04 10.09 2.35
N GLY A 98 22.13 8.92 1.71
CA GLY A 98 22.71 8.73 0.37
C GLY A 98 21.68 8.29 -0.66
N THR A 99 22.19 7.91 -1.82
CA THR A 99 21.41 7.35 -2.93
C THR A 99 21.82 5.90 -3.16
N ILE A 100 20.85 5.04 -3.43
CA ILE A 100 21.08 3.63 -3.78
C ILE A 100 20.55 3.43 -5.18
N THR A 101 21.42 3.29 -6.16
CA THR A 101 20.97 3.06 -7.52
C THR A 101 20.60 1.59 -7.76
N ILE A 102 19.61 1.39 -8.62
CA ILE A 102 19.19 0.04 -9.04
C ILE A 102 20.37 -0.71 -9.68
N SER A 103 21.16 -0.03 -10.50
CA SER A 103 22.31 -0.63 -11.20
C SER A 103 23.40 -1.11 -10.24
N GLU A 104 23.68 -0.36 -9.17
CA GLU A 104 24.62 -0.79 -8.13
C GLU A 104 24.12 -2.02 -7.38
N LEU A 105 22.83 -2.02 -7.01
CA LEU A 105 22.25 -3.19 -6.36
C LEU A 105 22.32 -4.43 -7.24
N LEU A 106 21.85 -4.35 -8.48
CA LEU A 106 21.81 -5.51 -9.37
C LEU A 106 23.21 -6.06 -9.68
N ARG A 107 24.22 -5.17 -9.82
CA ARG A 107 25.61 -5.57 -10.01
C ARG A 107 26.20 -6.32 -8.80
N ALA A 108 25.79 -5.91 -7.60
CA ALA A 108 26.26 -6.53 -6.35
C ALA A 108 25.44 -7.77 -5.95
N THR A 109 24.24 -7.93 -6.51
CA THR A 109 23.37 -9.08 -6.21
C THR A 109 23.89 -10.33 -6.93
N PRO A 110 24.13 -11.45 -6.21
CA PRO A 110 24.57 -12.68 -6.84
C PRO A 110 23.59 -13.17 -7.92
N PRO A 111 24.07 -13.74 -9.03
CA PRO A 111 23.20 -14.40 -10.01
C PRO A 111 22.34 -15.48 -9.35
N GLU A 112 21.20 -15.81 -9.98
CA GLU A 112 20.20 -16.77 -9.47
C GLU A 112 19.52 -16.35 -8.15
N SER A 113 19.77 -15.13 -7.68
CA SER A 113 19.04 -14.55 -6.56
C SER A 113 17.61 -14.21 -6.93
N VAL A 114 16.75 -14.16 -5.90
CA VAL A 114 15.37 -13.69 -6.02
C VAL A 114 15.29 -12.25 -5.50
N LEU A 115 14.84 -11.35 -6.35
CA LEU A 115 14.59 -9.95 -6.04
C LEU A 115 13.09 -9.71 -5.92
N LEU A 116 12.63 -9.42 -4.71
CA LEU A 116 11.23 -9.08 -4.42
C LEU A 116 11.08 -7.56 -4.44
N ALA A 117 10.42 -7.02 -5.45
CA ALA A 117 10.20 -5.57 -5.56
C ALA A 117 8.72 -5.24 -5.44
N GLY A 118 8.40 -4.12 -4.82
CA GLY A 118 7.03 -3.62 -4.77
C GLY A 118 6.75 -2.69 -5.96
N ARG A 119 5.84 -3.06 -6.86
CA ARG A 119 5.44 -2.29 -8.03
C ARG A 119 6.58 -2.15 -9.05
N ALA A 120 7.16 -3.29 -9.42
CA ALA A 120 8.18 -3.35 -10.46
C ALA A 120 7.65 -2.86 -11.82
N ASP A 121 8.50 -2.20 -12.57
CA ASP A 121 8.24 -1.73 -13.93
C ASP A 121 9.04 -2.53 -14.97
N ALA A 122 8.73 -2.32 -16.24
CA ALA A 122 9.38 -3.01 -17.36
C ALA A 122 10.91 -2.77 -17.41
N ARG A 123 11.40 -1.62 -16.92
CA ARG A 123 12.84 -1.31 -16.87
C ARG A 123 13.54 -2.18 -15.84
N LEU A 124 12.97 -2.31 -14.64
CA LEU A 124 13.54 -3.19 -13.62
C LEU A 124 13.47 -4.65 -14.06
N GLU A 125 12.38 -5.07 -14.74
CA GLU A 125 12.23 -6.42 -15.29
C GLU A 125 13.38 -6.73 -16.29
N ALA A 126 13.61 -5.84 -17.26
CA ALA A 126 14.69 -5.99 -18.25
C ALA A 126 16.10 -6.00 -17.61
N LEU A 127 16.35 -5.12 -16.64
CA LEU A 127 17.64 -5.08 -15.95
C LEU A 127 17.89 -6.34 -15.13
N ALA A 128 16.90 -6.84 -14.38
CA ALA A 128 17.02 -8.06 -13.59
C ALA A 128 17.35 -9.26 -14.47
N GLU A 129 16.76 -9.37 -15.66
CA GLU A 129 17.05 -10.42 -16.65
C GLU A 129 18.51 -10.37 -17.11
N VAL A 130 19.06 -9.18 -17.42
CA VAL A 130 20.46 -8.99 -17.82
C VAL A 130 21.45 -9.49 -16.75
N TYR A 131 21.11 -9.32 -15.47
CA TYR A 131 21.95 -9.77 -14.35
C TYR A 131 21.65 -11.21 -13.90
N GLY A 132 20.75 -11.94 -14.58
CA GLY A 132 20.37 -13.31 -14.20
C GLY A 132 19.66 -13.40 -12.86
N ILE A 133 18.91 -12.35 -12.47
CA ILE A 133 18.20 -12.23 -11.20
C ILE A 133 16.72 -12.51 -11.43
N ARG A 134 16.11 -13.39 -10.64
CA ARG A 134 14.68 -13.66 -10.71
C ARG A 134 13.89 -12.55 -10.00
N LEU A 135 13.27 -11.66 -10.77
CA LEU A 135 12.43 -10.62 -10.24
C LEU A 135 11.00 -11.11 -9.99
N ILE A 136 10.45 -10.77 -8.83
CA ILE A 136 9.04 -11.01 -8.48
C ILE A 136 8.46 -9.71 -7.92
N ASP A 137 7.43 -9.19 -8.60
CA ASP A 137 6.66 -8.06 -8.07
C ASP A 137 5.64 -8.54 -7.04
N TYR A 138 5.98 -8.37 -5.75
CA TYR A 138 5.08 -8.77 -4.68
C TYR A 138 3.83 -7.90 -4.56
N PHE A 139 3.81 -6.73 -5.21
CA PHE A 139 2.61 -5.89 -5.28
C PHE A 139 1.56 -6.43 -6.26
N LYS A 140 1.94 -7.35 -7.18
CA LYS A 140 0.99 -8.06 -8.06
C LYS A 140 0.21 -9.16 -7.31
N ARG A 141 0.55 -9.46 -6.05
CA ARG A 141 -0.15 -10.45 -5.23
C ARG A 141 -1.51 -9.92 -4.78
N GLU A 142 -2.58 -10.62 -5.17
CA GLU A 142 -3.95 -10.18 -4.87
C GLU A 142 -4.21 -10.13 -3.37
N GLU A 143 -3.73 -11.13 -2.62
CA GLU A 143 -3.85 -11.18 -1.17
C GLU A 143 -3.19 -9.97 -0.48
N LEU A 144 -2.01 -9.55 -0.93
CA LEU A 144 -1.38 -8.34 -0.43
C LEU A 144 -2.24 -7.11 -0.73
N MET A 145 -2.73 -6.98 -1.96
CA MET A 145 -3.52 -5.83 -2.38
C MET A 145 -4.83 -5.72 -1.61
N VAL A 146 -5.50 -6.86 -1.36
CA VAL A 146 -6.74 -6.91 -0.57
C VAL A 146 -6.46 -6.55 0.89
N LEU A 147 -5.45 -7.16 1.51
CA LEU A 147 -5.10 -6.87 2.90
C LEU A 147 -4.63 -5.42 3.08
N ASN A 148 -3.86 -4.88 2.14
CA ASN A 148 -3.38 -3.50 2.19
C ASN A 148 -4.50 -2.46 1.96
N ALA A 149 -5.63 -2.86 1.38
CA ALA A 149 -6.80 -2.00 1.27
C ALA A 149 -7.48 -1.72 2.62
N VAL A 150 -7.28 -2.59 3.63
CA VAL A 150 -7.81 -2.37 5.00
C VAL A 150 -7.19 -1.12 5.64
N PRO A 151 -5.86 -1.03 5.84
CA PRO A 151 -5.25 0.18 6.39
C PRO A 151 -5.39 1.40 5.47
N THR A 152 -5.57 1.21 4.16
CA THR A 152 -5.88 2.32 3.24
C THR A 152 -7.26 2.91 3.55
N ALA A 153 -8.27 2.07 3.73
CA ALA A 153 -9.62 2.50 4.06
C ALA A 153 -9.69 3.17 5.45
N GLU A 154 -8.97 2.62 6.43
CA GLU A 154 -8.91 3.22 7.77
C GLU A 154 -8.20 4.58 7.78
N GLY A 155 -7.10 4.71 7.01
CA GLY A 155 -6.44 6.00 6.84
C GLY A 155 -7.27 7.02 6.07
N ALA A 156 -8.13 6.59 5.14
CA ALA A 156 -9.09 7.46 4.48
C ALA A 156 -10.17 7.97 5.44
N ILE A 157 -10.65 7.11 6.33
CA ILE A 157 -11.60 7.46 7.38
C ILE A 157 -10.96 8.42 8.39
N GLN A 158 -9.72 8.17 8.80
CA GLN A 158 -8.96 9.07 9.66
C GLN A 158 -8.86 10.47 9.06
N LEU A 159 -8.43 10.57 7.78
CA LEU A 159 -8.38 11.86 7.08
C LEU A 159 -9.75 12.55 7.03
N ALA A 160 -10.81 11.80 6.74
CA ALA A 160 -12.15 12.37 6.72
C ALA A 160 -12.55 12.97 8.08
N LEU A 161 -12.22 12.29 9.18
CA LEU A 161 -12.49 12.80 10.54
C LEU A 161 -11.61 13.98 10.94
N GLU A 162 -10.38 14.06 10.42
CA GLU A 162 -9.45 15.17 10.67
C GLU A 162 -9.83 16.43 9.86
N GLU A 163 -10.32 16.24 8.64
CA GLU A 163 -10.53 17.32 7.66
C GLU A 163 -11.98 17.81 7.58
N THR A 164 -12.91 17.20 8.33
CA THR A 164 -14.31 17.66 8.40
C THR A 164 -14.72 18.06 9.81
N PRO A 165 -15.56 19.08 9.97
CA PRO A 165 -16.12 19.44 11.27
C PRO A 165 -17.33 18.56 11.65
N HIS A 166 -17.67 17.56 10.83
CA HIS A 166 -18.86 16.72 11.00
C HIS A 166 -18.49 15.30 11.40
N THR A 167 -19.43 14.60 12.03
CA THR A 167 -19.34 13.16 12.26
C THR A 167 -19.61 12.41 10.98
N LEU A 168 -19.00 11.23 10.79
CA LEU A 168 -19.34 10.35 9.67
C LEU A 168 -20.74 9.74 9.80
N CYS A 169 -21.22 9.57 11.04
CA CYS A 169 -22.59 9.12 11.28
C CYS A 169 -23.59 10.15 10.74
N GLY A 170 -24.44 9.72 9.81
CA GLY A 170 -25.43 10.56 9.14
C GLY A 170 -24.90 11.34 7.95
N SER A 171 -23.58 11.38 7.70
CA SER A 171 -23.01 12.08 6.53
C SER A 171 -23.31 11.34 5.22
N GLU A 172 -23.54 12.12 4.16
CA GLU A 172 -23.67 11.61 2.78
C GLU A 172 -22.30 11.37 2.18
N CYS A 173 -21.89 10.11 2.09
CA CYS A 173 -20.58 9.69 1.59
C CYS A 173 -20.67 9.06 0.19
N LEU A 174 -19.85 9.55 -0.73
CA LEU A 174 -19.68 8.93 -2.04
C LEU A 174 -18.35 8.16 -2.08
N VAL A 175 -18.40 6.90 -2.46
CA VAL A 175 -17.21 6.11 -2.80
C VAL A 175 -17.22 5.85 -4.30
N THR A 176 -16.27 6.45 -5.05
CA THR A 176 -16.15 6.17 -6.48
C THR A 176 -15.24 4.97 -6.71
N GLY A 177 -15.79 3.97 -7.43
CA GLY A 177 -15.14 2.69 -7.68
C GLY A 177 -15.48 1.61 -6.64
N TYR A 178 -15.69 0.39 -7.12
CA TYR A 178 -16.00 -0.79 -6.29
C TYR A 178 -14.94 -1.86 -6.40
N GLY A 179 -13.67 -1.40 -6.39
CA GLY A 179 -12.49 -2.25 -6.30
C GLY A 179 -12.17 -2.67 -4.85
N ARG A 180 -10.95 -3.15 -4.61
CA ARG A 180 -10.50 -3.64 -3.29
C ARG A 180 -10.69 -2.59 -2.18
N ILE A 181 -10.21 -1.36 -2.42
CA ILE A 181 -10.36 -0.24 -1.46
C ILE A 181 -11.82 0.15 -1.32
N GLY A 182 -12.51 0.37 -2.45
CA GLY A 182 -13.90 0.84 -2.43
C GLY A 182 -14.86 -0.10 -1.69
N LYS A 183 -14.69 -1.41 -1.85
CA LYS A 183 -15.48 -2.43 -1.12
C LYS A 183 -15.30 -2.34 0.40
N ILE A 184 -14.04 -2.29 0.85
CA ILE A 184 -13.71 -2.26 2.27
C ILE A 184 -14.12 -0.92 2.88
N LEU A 185 -13.86 0.19 2.19
CA LEU A 185 -14.20 1.53 2.65
C LEU A 185 -15.71 1.72 2.76
N ALA A 186 -16.49 1.35 1.74
CA ALA A 186 -17.95 1.45 1.78
C ALA A 186 -18.52 0.67 2.96
N HIS A 187 -18.04 -0.55 3.19
CA HIS A 187 -18.47 -1.36 4.33
C HIS A 187 -18.16 -0.70 5.69
N LYS A 188 -16.94 -0.18 5.86
CA LYS A 188 -16.55 0.51 7.10
C LYS A 188 -17.36 1.78 7.34
N LEU A 189 -17.62 2.58 6.30
CA LEU A 189 -18.42 3.80 6.39
C LEU A 189 -19.86 3.52 6.84
N VAL A 190 -20.49 2.48 6.28
CA VAL A 190 -21.84 2.05 6.71
C VAL A 190 -21.85 1.62 8.17
N LEU A 191 -20.82 0.87 8.62
CA LEU A 191 -20.71 0.47 10.03
C LEU A 191 -20.50 1.66 10.97
N LEU A 192 -19.97 2.79 10.47
CA LEU A 192 -19.87 4.05 11.20
C LEU A 192 -21.16 4.90 11.12
N GLY A 193 -22.20 4.40 10.45
CA GLY A 193 -23.51 5.05 10.35
C GLY A 193 -23.61 6.10 9.24
N ALA A 194 -22.70 6.13 8.28
CA ALA A 194 -22.78 7.01 7.11
C ALA A 194 -23.82 6.52 6.09
N ASN A 195 -24.42 7.46 5.35
CA ASN A 195 -25.27 7.18 4.18
C ASN A 195 -24.37 6.99 2.95
N VAL A 196 -24.09 5.74 2.59
CA VAL A 196 -23.07 5.44 1.59
C VAL A 196 -23.68 5.23 0.22
N THR A 197 -23.25 6.05 -0.74
CA THR A 197 -23.44 5.83 -2.18
C THR A 197 -22.15 5.32 -2.79
N VAL A 198 -22.23 4.24 -3.55
CA VAL A 198 -21.07 3.69 -4.29
C VAL A 198 -21.30 3.82 -5.77
N SER A 199 -20.34 4.44 -6.47
CA SER A 199 -20.40 4.49 -7.93
C SER A 199 -19.54 3.41 -8.57
N ALA A 200 -20.10 2.72 -9.58
CA ALA A 200 -19.41 1.73 -10.37
C ALA A 200 -19.90 1.74 -11.83
N ARG A 201 -19.08 1.21 -12.74
CA ARG A 201 -19.44 1.11 -14.16
C ARG A 201 -20.08 -0.23 -14.52
N LYS A 202 -19.61 -1.32 -13.87
CA LYS A 202 -20.05 -2.67 -14.19
C LYS A 202 -21.42 -2.94 -13.56
N PRO A 203 -22.40 -3.45 -14.32
CA PRO A 203 -23.70 -3.84 -13.76
C PRO A 203 -23.59 -4.87 -12.60
N SER A 204 -22.62 -5.79 -12.69
CA SER A 204 -22.35 -6.76 -11.63
C SER A 204 -21.92 -6.08 -10.32
N ASP A 205 -21.07 -5.06 -10.39
CA ASP A 205 -20.63 -4.32 -9.21
C ASP A 205 -21.80 -3.56 -8.59
N LEU A 206 -22.64 -2.91 -9.42
CA LEU A 206 -23.85 -2.22 -8.97
C LEU A 206 -24.88 -3.18 -8.34
N ALA A 207 -24.96 -4.42 -8.82
CA ALA A 207 -25.79 -5.45 -8.21
C ALA A 207 -25.28 -5.83 -6.81
N TYR A 208 -23.96 -6.02 -6.64
CA TYR A 208 -23.37 -6.24 -5.31
C TYR A 208 -23.58 -5.04 -4.37
N VAL A 209 -23.38 -3.80 -4.85
CA VAL A 209 -23.62 -2.57 -4.07
C VAL A 209 -25.04 -2.58 -3.50
N LYS A 210 -26.05 -2.86 -4.34
CA LYS A 210 -27.46 -2.97 -3.91
C LYS A 210 -27.70 -4.12 -2.94
N ALA A 211 -27.12 -5.32 -3.21
CA ALA A 211 -27.28 -6.50 -2.36
C ALA A 211 -26.72 -6.29 -0.95
N PHE A 212 -25.67 -5.46 -0.80
CA PHE A 212 -25.13 -5.05 0.50
C PHE A 212 -25.88 -3.90 1.16
N GLY A 213 -26.95 -3.38 0.55
CA GLY A 213 -27.77 -2.29 1.10
C GLY A 213 -27.22 -0.90 0.92
N TYR A 214 -26.22 -0.72 0.03
CA TYR A 214 -25.66 0.61 -0.28
C TYR A 214 -26.44 1.26 -1.44
N ASN A 215 -26.42 2.61 -1.51
CA ASN A 215 -26.95 3.31 -2.66
C ASN A 215 -26.05 3.10 -3.87
N ALA A 216 -26.60 2.57 -4.96
CA ALA A 216 -25.86 2.27 -6.17
C ALA A 216 -26.02 3.38 -7.21
N LEU A 217 -24.91 3.88 -7.74
CA LEU A 217 -24.86 4.92 -8.76
C LEU A 217 -23.99 4.43 -9.95
N ASN A 218 -24.51 4.58 -11.18
CA ASN A 218 -23.64 4.40 -12.33
C ASN A 218 -22.65 5.58 -12.41
N THR A 219 -21.34 5.28 -12.57
CA THR A 219 -20.30 6.32 -12.64
C THR A 219 -20.55 7.34 -13.75
N GLU A 220 -21.22 6.96 -14.84
CA GLU A 220 -21.61 7.86 -15.93
C GLU A 220 -22.61 8.93 -15.48
N ASN A 221 -23.38 8.64 -14.44
CA ASN A 221 -24.41 9.54 -13.89
C ASN A 221 -23.90 10.42 -12.74
N LEU A 222 -22.59 10.40 -12.44
CA LEU A 222 -22.03 11.22 -11.35
C LEU A 222 -22.36 12.73 -11.49
N ARG A 223 -22.45 13.22 -12.72
CA ARG A 223 -22.75 14.63 -13.04
C ARG A 223 -24.18 15.06 -12.73
N THR A 224 -25.08 14.10 -12.51
CA THR A 224 -26.51 14.36 -12.24
C THR A 224 -26.84 14.30 -10.76
N VAL A 225 -25.89 13.88 -9.91
CA VAL A 225 -26.13 13.67 -8.48
C VAL A 225 -25.71 14.91 -7.70
N LYS A 226 -26.59 15.34 -6.82
CA LYS A 226 -26.40 16.51 -5.97
C LYS A 226 -25.84 16.09 -4.63
N ARG A 227 -24.88 16.86 -4.12
CA ARG A 227 -24.42 17.02 -2.77
C ARG A 227 -24.05 15.74 -2.00
N PHE A 228 -22.75 15.57 -1.83
CA PHE A 228 -22.14 14.71 -0.82
C PHE A 228 -21.36 15.57 0.16
N ASP A 229 -21.32 15.16 1.42
CA ASP A 229 -20.46 15.79 2.41
C ASP A 229 -19.00 15.37 2.20
N ILE A 230 -18.79 14.08 1.87
CA ILE A 230 -17.46 13.52 1.66
C ILE A 230 -17.45 12.61 0.42
N VAL A 231 -16.44 12.81 -0.41
CA VAL A 231 -16.17 11.98 -1.59
C VAL A 231 -14.84 11.26 -1.42
N PHE A 232 -14.86 9.94 -1.54
CA PHE A 232 -13.67 9.11 -1.57
C PHE A 232 -13.45 8.56 -2.97
N ASN A 233 -12.45 9.09 -3.67
CA ASN A 233 -12.13 8.57 -5.01
C ASN A 233 -11.13 7.42 -4.94
N THR A 234 -11.48 6.27 -5.53
CA THR A 234 -10.59 5.11 -5.67
C THR A 234 -10.23 4.78 -7.12
N ILE A 235 -10.70 5.58 -8.09
CA ILE A 235 -10.51 5.33 -9.53
C ILE A 235 -9.28 6.09 -10.01
N PRO A 236 -8.22 5.41 -10.52
CA PRO A 236 -6.98 6.05 -11.00
C PRO A 236 -7.13 6.61 -12.43
N LYS A 237 -8.20 7.33 -12.67
CA LYS A 237 -8.50 8.00 -13.92
C LYS A 237 -9.24 9.28 -13.57
N LEU A 238 -8.98 10.37 -14.29
CA LEU A 238 -9.65 11.65 -14.09
C LEU A 238 -11.19 11.48 -14.18
N ILE A 239 -11.84 11.57 -13.04
CA ILE A 239 -13.30 11.50 -12.86
C ILE A 239 -13.82 12.87 -12.44
N PHE A 240 -13.15 13.49 -11.46
CA PHE A 240 -13.44 14.84 -10.97
C PHE A 240 -12.72 15.86 -11.84
N ASP A 241 -13.17 15.95 -13.10
CA ASP A 241 -12.73 16.96 -14.05
C ASP A 241 -13.40 18.31 -13.75
N ARG A 242 -13.03 19.34 -14.51
CA ARG A 242 -13.58 20.69 -14.36
C ARG A 242 -15.12 20.71 -14.37
N GLU A 243 -15.75 19.96 -15.25
CA GLU A 243 -17.20 19.96 -15.39
C GLU A 243 -17.90 19.35 -14.17
N LEU A 244 -17.38 18.23 -13.64
CA LEU A 244 -17.92 17.61 -12.43
C LEU A 244 -17.65 18.49 -11.21
N LEU A 245 -16.46 19.08 -11.09
CA LEU A 245 -16.11 19.97 -9.99
C LEU A 245 -16.98 21.23 -9.96
N MET A 246 -17.33 21.83 -11.10
CA MET A 246 -18.25 22.97 -11.17
C MET A 246 -19.66 22.65 -10.63
N ASN A 247 -20.05 21.38 -10.61
CA ASN A 247 -21.32 20.90 -10.09
C ASN A 247 -21.20 20.33 -8.65
N THR A 248 -20.00 20.34 -8.08
CA THR A 248 -19.72 19.86 -6.72
C THR A 248 -19.92 21.02 -5.72
N ASP A 249 -20.56 20.74 -4.58
CA ASP A 249 -20.70 21.72 -3.50
C ASP A 249 -19.33 22.08 -2.91
N THR A 250 -19.07 23.37 -2.69
CA THR A 250 -17.81 23.86 -2.12
C THR A 250 -17.54 23.38 -0.69
N ASN A 251 -18.58 22.91 0.02
CA ASN A 251 -18.44 22.30 1.34
C ASN A 251 -18.09 20.81 1.27
N THR A 252 -18.04 20.20 0.06
CA THR A 252 -17.67 18.80 -0.10
C THR A 252 -16.17 18.61 0.11
N LEU A 253 -15.78 17.68 0.99
CA LEU A 253 -14.42 17.20 1.07
C LEU A 253 -14.18 16.09 0.03
N ILE A 254 -13.15 16.22 -0.81
CA ILE A 254 -12.75 15.17 -1.75
C ILE A 254 -11.43 14.54 -1.29
N ILE A 255 -11.42 13.24 -1.03
CA ILE A 255 -10.23 12.46 -0.67
C ILE A 255 -9.87 11.52 -1.84
N ASP A 256 -8.75 11.81 -2.53
CA ASP A 256 -8.29 10.99 -3.65
C ASP A 256 -7.32 9.91 -3.17
N LEU A 257 -7.83 8.67 -3.10
CA LEU A 257 -7.10 7.46 -2.71
C LEU A 257 -6.45 6.75 -3.90
N ALA A 258 -6.75 7.20 -5.10
CA ALA A 258 -6.29 6.56 -6.32
C ALA A 258 -4.77 6.70 -6.49
N SER A 259 -4.14 5.67 -7.07
CA SER A 259 -2.74 5.76 -7.47
C SER A 259 -2.56 6.81 -8.57
N LEU A 260 -1.35 7.38 -8.68
CA LEU A 260 -1.05 8.34 -9.75
C LEU A 260 -1.42 7.81 -11.13
N PRO A 261 -1.97 8.67 -12.00
CA PRO A 261 -2.06 10.14 -11.90
C PRO A 261 -3.15 10.65 -10.93
N GLY A 262 -4.02 9.78 -10.39
CA GLY A 262 -5.14 10.17 -9.55
C GLY A 262 -6.43 10.38 -10.37
N GLY A 263 -7.51 10.79 -9.69
CA GLY A 263 -8.81 10.97 -10.31
C GLY A 263 -9.43 12.35 -10.15
N VAL A 264 -8.67 13.32 -9.60
CA VAL A 264 -9.14 14.68 -9.29
C VAL A 264 -8.24 15.71 -9.98
N ASP A 265 -8.85 16.70 -10.62
CA ASP A 265 -8.19 17.92 -11.07
C ASP A 265 -8.02 18.88 -9.89
N PHE A 266 -6.89 18.77 -9.19
CA PHE A 266 -6.61 19.54 -7.98
C PHE A 266 -6.49 21.04 -8.25
N ASP A 267 -5.93 21.44 -9.41
CA ASP A 267 -5.78 22.85 -9.77
C ASP A 267 -7.15 23.51 -9.99
N THR A 268 -8.08 22.78 -10.59
CA THR A 268 -9.45 23.26 -10.77
C THR A 268 -10.23 23.24 -9.45
N ALA A 269 -10.06 22.21 -8.62
CA ALA A 269 -10.70 22.14 -7.30
C ALA A 269 -10.30 23.35 -6.43
N GLU A 270 -9.02 23.68 -6.36
CA GLU A 270 -8.51 24.84 -5.63
C GLU A 270 -9.12 26.17 -6.14
N LYS A 271 -9.15 26.38 -7.47
CA LYS A 271 -9.73 27.56 -8.09
C LYS A 271 -11.23 27.73 -7.82
N LEU A 272 -11.93 26.61 -7.62
CA LEU A 272 -13.37 26.59 -7.31
C LEU A 272 -13.65 26.64 -5.80
N GLY A 273 -12.62 26.65 -4.95
CA GLY A 273 -12.75 26.64 -3.50
C GLY A 273 -13.21 25.29 -2.93
N ILE A 274 -13.03 24.20 -3.68
CA ILE A 274 -13.36 22.83 -3.24
C ILE A 274 -12.15 22.24 -2.55
N TYR A 275 -12.32 21.78 -1.32
CA TYR A 275 -11.22 21.17 -0.58
C TYR A 275 -10.99 19.73 -1.03
N ALA A 276 -9.84 19.49 -1.63
CA ALA A 276 -9.44 18.18 -2.15
C ALA A 276 -8.07 17.75 -1.59
N VAL A 277 -7.98 16.54 -1.08
CA VAL A 277 -6.76 15.97 -0.47
C VAL A 277 -6.28 14.77 -1.27
N ARG A 278 -4.98 14.76 -1.64
CA ARG A 278 -4.34 13.60 -2.25
C ARG A 278 -3.80 12.67 -1.16
N ALA A 279 -4.44 11.52 -0.99
CA ALA A 279 -4.20 10.60 0.10
C ALA A 279 -3.35 9.39 -0.31
N LEU A 280 -2.06 9.62 -0.59
CA LEU A 280 -1.12 8.57 -0.98
C LEU A 280 -0.41 7.95 0.23
N SER A 281 -0.06 6.66 0.08
CA SER A 281 0.76 5.89 1.04
C SER A 281 0.15 5.77 2.44
N LEU A 282 -1.17 5.79 2.56
CA LEU A 282 -1.90 5.70 3.83
C LEU A 282 -1.47 4.50 4.71
N PRO A 283 -1.30 3.26 4.20
CA PRO A 283 -0.89 2.15 5.05
C PRO A 283 0.43 2.39 5.81
N GLY A 284 1.37 3.08 5.17
CA GLY A 284 2.64 3.43 5.81
C GLY A 284 2.54 4.56 6.83
N LYS A 285 1.56 5.45 6.66
CA LYS A 285 1.33 6.61 7.55
C LYS A 285 0.49 6.25 8.77
N CYS A 286 -0.66 5.60 8.56
CA CYS A 286 -1.64 5.35 9.62
C CYS A 286 -1.43 3.99 10.33
N ALA A 287 -0.97 2.95 9.63
CA ALA A 287 -0.85 1.60 10.19
C ALA A 287 0.42 0.86 9.73
N PRO A 288 1.64 1.42 9.96
CA PRO A 288 2.88 0.82 9.47
C PRO A 288 3.16 -0.57 10.06
N LYS A 289 2.66 -0.86 11.26
CA LYS A 289 2.79 -2.19 11.88
C LYS A 289 2.00 -3.24 11.10
N THR A 290 0.73 -2.98 10.85
CA THR A 290 -0.14 -3.88 10.06
C THR A 290 0.38 -4.05 8.63
N ALA A 291 0.78 -2.96 7.98
CA ALA A 291 1.32 -3.01 6.63
C ALA A 291 2.65 -3.78 6.56
N GLY A 292 3.48 -3.71 7.59
CA GLY A 292 4.71 -4.51 7.71
C GLY A 292 4.43 -6.00 7.88
N GLU A 293 3.41 -6.39 8.65
CA GLU A 293 2.98 -7.79 8.76
C GLU A 293 2.48 -8.35 7.42
N ILE A 294 1.74 -7.55 6.67
CA ILE A 294 1.26 -7.92 5.34
C ILE A 294 2.45 -8.18 4.41
N ILE A 295 3.44 -7.28 4.39
CA ILE A 295 4.66 -7.45 3.59
C ILE A 295 5.41 -8.73 4.01
N LYS A 296 5.63 -8.93 5.31
CA LYS A 296 6.29 -10.14 5.84
C LYS A 296 5.60 -11.42 5.35
N THR A 297 4.27 -11.49 5.53
CA THR A 297 3.49 -12.67 5.13
C THR A 297 3.65 -12.93 3.63
N THR A 298 3.49 -11.89 2.81
CA THR A 298 3.64 -12.02 1.35
C THR A 298 5.05 -12.45 0.95
N VAL A 299 6.10 -11.89 1.58
CA VAL A 299 7.49 -12.30 1.33
C VAL A 299 7.68 -13.78 1.66
N PHE A 300 7.14 -14.26 2.77
CA PHE A 300 7.24 -15.67 3.16
C PHE A 300 6.48 -16.60 2.22
N ASP A 301 5.30 -16.23 1.79
CA ASP A 301 4.52 -17.03 0.85
C ASP A 301 5.24 -17.17 -0.50
N ILE A 302 5.84 -16.07 -0.98
CA ILE A 302 6.66 -16.11 -2.20
C ILE A 302 7.90 -16.99 -2.01
N ILE A 303 8.62 -16.86 -0.90
CA ILE A 303 9.79 -17.70 -0.61
C ILE A 303 9.41 -19.19 -0.60
N LYS A 304 8.31 -19.55 0.05
CA LYS A 304 7.80 -20.92 0.06
C LYS A 304 7.47 -21.44 -1.34
N GLU A 305 6.89 -20.62 -2.20
CA GLU A 305 6.56 -21.00 -3.57
C GLU A 305 7.80 -21.18 -4.46
N VAL A 306 8.80 -20.33 -4.25
CA VAL A 306 10.02 -20.35 -5.08
C VAL A 306 10.98 -21.48 -4.73
N TYR A 307 11.04 -21.87 -3.46
CA TYR A 307 12.02 -22.82 -2.93
C TYR A 307 11.39 -24.15 -2.46
N ARG A 308 10.15 -24.42 -2.83
CA ARG A 308 9.53 -25.75 -2.78
C ARG A 308 10.14 -26.63 -3.86
#